data_be5e519786cb51b60ec138dbdf192555
#
_entry.id   be5e519786cb51b60ec138dbdf192555
#
_cell.length_a   1.000
_cell.length_b   1.000
_cell.length_c   1.000
_cell.angle_alpha   90.00
_cell.angle_beta   90.00
_cell.angle_gamma   90.00
#
_symmetry.space_group_name_H-M   'P 1'
#
loop_
_entity.id
_entity.type
_entity.pdbx_description
1 polymer ?
#
loop_
_entity_poly.entity_id
_entity_poly.type
_entity_poly.pdbx_seq_one_letter_code
_entity_poly.pdbx_strand_id
1 'polypeptide(L)'
;MKTIGLFALGAIVVLFSLLMLTKITPYFPTYQPIEFLTTKTDQILAKQPFKWAFYIHITSSWWVMLTGLIQFIPSIVRAKPHWHRLSGKIYVLSILALAAPSGLILAIYANGGLPAKVGFSMQCLVWWSITFLAWRAIKQKKWLPHT
;
A
#
# COMPACT_ATOMS: atom_id res chain seq x y z
N MET A 1 27.62 8.72 5.85
CA MET A 1 26.41 8.61 6.70
C MET A 1 25.10 8.49 5.91
N LYS A 2 24.81 9.32 4.88
CA LYS A 2 23.54 9.25 4.11
C LYS A 2 23.33 7.91 3.36
N THR A 3 24.39 7.30 2.84
CA THR A 3 24.33 6.01 2.13
C THR A 3 23.99 4.84 3.05
N ILE A 4 24.59 4.78 4.22
CA ILE A 4 24.34 3.71 5.22
C ILE A 4 22.88 3.74 5.67
N GLY A 5 22.34 4.93 5.96
CA GLY A 5 20.94 5.08 6.33
C GLY A 5 19.97 4.63 5.24
N LEU A 6 20.28 4.88 3.97
CA LEU A 6 19.45 4.44 2.85
C LEU A 6 19.49 2.91 2.67
N PHE A 7 20.66 2.28 2.84
CA PHE A 7 20.78 0.82 2.82
C PHE A 7 20.02 0.17 3.98
N ALA A 8 20.14 0.72 5.20
CA ALA A 8 19.42 0.22 6.36
C ALA A 8 17.89 0.33 6.15
N LEU A 9 17.40 1.47 5.68
CA LEU A 9 15.98 1.64 5.36
C LEU A 9 15.53 0.64 4.28
N GLY A 10 16.30 0.46 3.23
CA GLY A 10 16.01 -0.52 2.18
C GLY A 10 15.93 -1.95 2.72
N ALA A 11 16.89 -2.35 3.57
CA ALA A 11 16.88 -3.67 4.20
C ALA A 11 15.66 -3.87 5.11
N ILE A 12 15.26 -2.85 5.88
CA ILE A 12 14.05 -2.87 6.70
C ILE A 12 12.81 -3.08 5.83
N VAL A 13 12.66 -2.32 4.75
CA VAL A 13 11.48 -2.44 3.86
C VAL A 13 11.44 -3.83 3.20
N VAL A 14 12.59 -4.36 2.76
CA VAL A 14 12.66 -5.73 2.20
C VAL A 14 12.25 -6.76 3.26
N LEU A 15 12.78 -6.66 4.48
CA LEU A 15 12.42 -7.56 5.58
C LEU A 15 10.92 -7.52 5.86
N PHE A 16 10.33 -6.32 6.02
CA PHE A 16 8.89 -6.18 6.24
C PHE A 16 8.07 -6.69 5.07
N SER A 17 8.54 -6.50 3.84
CA SER A 17 7.86 -7.03 2.64
C SER A 17 7.84 -8.56 2.63
N LEU A 18 8.94 -9.21 3.02
CA LEU A 18 9.00 -10.66 3.15
C LEU A 18 8.11 -11.17 4.29
N LEU A 19 8.16 -10.53 5.46
CA LEU A 19 7.28 -10.84 6.59
C LEU A 19 5.81 -10.67 6.21
N MET A 20 5.46 -9.60 5.49
CA MET A 20 4.10 -9.39 5.01
C MET A 20 3.67 -10.50 4.04
N LEU A 21 4.57 -10.98 3.17
CA LEU A 21 4.27 -12.08 2.25
C LEU A 21 3.93 -13.36 3.01
N THR A 22 4.67 -13.71 4.08
CA THR A 22 4.35 -14.87 4.91
C THR A 22 2.99 -14.77 5.60
N LYS A 23 2.52 -13.54 5.86
CA LYS A 23 1.20 -13.27 6.45
C LYS A 23 0.07 -13.26 5.43
N ILE A 24 0.36 -12.98 4.16
CA ILE A 24 -0.62 -12.95 3.08
C ILE A 24 -0.86 -14.34 2.50
N THR A 25 0.20 -15.14 2.32
CA THR A 25 0.14 -16.45 1.65
C THR A 25 -0.86 -17.43 2.26
N PRO A 26 -1.06 -17.52 3.60
CA PRO A 26 -2.03 -18.45 4.18
C PRO A 26 -3.48 -18.21 3.77
N TYR A 27 -3.83 -16.99 3.31
CA TYR A 27 -5.19 -16.67 2.84
C TYR A 27 -5.47 -17.20 1.43
N PHE A 28 -4.45 -17.72 0.71
CA PHE A 28 -4.60 -18.32 -0.60
C PHE A 28 -4.33 -19.85 -0.54
N PRO A 29 -5.03 -20.65 -1.31
CA PRO A 29 -6.06 -20.32 -2.29
C PRO A 29 -7.47 -20.18 -1.71
N THR A 30 -7.68 -20.43 -0.42
CA THR A 30 -9.01 -20.50 0.20
C THR A 30 -9.23 -19.38 1.22
N TYR A 31 -10.41 -18.77 1.13
CA TYR A 31 -10.86 -17.80 2.12
C TYR A 31 -11.33 -18.51 3.38
N GLN A 32 -10.40 -18.70 4.32
CA GLN A 32 -10.68 -19.33 5.60
C GLN A 32 -10.51 -18.34 6.76
N PRO A 33 -11.25 -18.51 7.86
CA PRO A 33 -11.14 -17.67 9.05
C PRO A 33 -9.87 -18.01 9.85
N ILE A 34 -8.71 -17.63 9.31
CA ILE A 34 -7.40 -17.77 9.95
C ILE A 34 -6.86 -16.40 10.36
N GLU A 35 -5.99 -16.36 11.36
CA GLU A 35 -5.31 -15.15 11.84
C GLU A 35 -6.25 -13.94 11.97
N PHE A 36 -6.06 -12.89 11.15
CA PHE A 36 -6.88 -11.68 11.19
C PHE A 36 -8.38 -11.96 10.96
N LEU A 37 -8.72 -12.89 10.08
CA LEU A 37 -10.12 -13.18 9.79
C LEU A 37 -10.85 -13.84 10.96
N THR A 38 -10.14 -14.49 11.89
CA THR A 38 -10.77 -15.03 13.13
C THR A 38 -11.32 -13.95 14.05
N THR A 39 -10.87 -12.71 13.87
CA THR A 39 -11.36 -11.55 14.63
C THR A 39 -12.70 -11.01 14.11
N LYS A 40 -13.23 -11.57 13.02
CA LYS A 40 -14.46 -11.14 12.36
C LYS A 40 -15.59 -12.15 12.61
N THR A 41 -16.81 -11.63 12.70
CA THR A 41 -18.00 -12.48 12.77
C THR A 41 -18.30 -13.14 11.42
N ASP A 42 -18.97 -14.30 11.45
CA ASP A 42 -19.39 -15.00 10.22
C ASP A 42 -20.24 -14.13 9.30
N GLN A 43 -21.07 -13.26 9.89
CA GLN A 43 -21.87 -12.30 9.15
C GLN A 43 -21.03 -11.29 8.34
N ILE A 44 -19.84 -10.89 8.86
CA ILE A 44 -18.90 -10.01 8.13
C ILE A 44 -18.16 -10.81 7.09
N LEU A 45 -17.70 -12.01 7.43
CA LEU A 45 -16.97 -12.89 6.51
C LEU A 45 -17.81 -13.29 5.29
N ALA A 46 -19.12 -13.43 5.44
CA ALA A 46 -20.05 -13.74 4.35
C ALA A 46 -20.29 -12.56 3.38
N LYS A 47 -19.94 -11.32 3.78
CA LYS A 47 -20.15 -10.14 2.93
C LYS A 47 -19.17 -10.08 1.76
N GLN A 48 -19.68 -10.13 0.54
CA GLN A 48 -18.86 -10.05 -0.66
C GLN A 48 -18.00 -8.75 -0.74
N PRO A 49 -18.50 -7.55 -0.41
CA PRO A 49 -17.67 -6.35 -0.41
C PRO A 49 -16.46 -6.45 0.54
N PHE A 50 -16.64 -7.05 1.73
CA PHE A 50 -15.54 -7.27 2.67
C PHE A 50 -14.51 -8.24 2.10
N LYS A 51 -14.94 -9.37 1.55
CA LYS A 51 -14.07 -10.39 0.98
C LYS A 51 -13.21 -9.84 -0.16
N TRP A 52 -13.82 -9.16 -1.13
CA TRP A 52 -13.07 -8.57 -2.25
C TRP A 52 -12.13 -7.45 -1.78
N ALA A 53 -12.61 -6.57 -0.89
CA ALA A 53 -11.77 -5.52 -0.35
C ALA A 53 -10.57 -6.09 0.42
N PHE A 54 -10.75 -7.18 1.17
CA PHE A 54 -9.67 -7.84 1.88
C PHE A 54 -8.57 -8.32 0.93
N TYR A 55 -8.89 -9.11 -0.08
CA TYR A 55 -7.91 -9.62 -1.03
C TYR A 55 -7.23 -8.51 -1.84
N ILE A 56 -8.01 -7.55 -2.33
CA ILE A 56 -7.46 -6.41 -3.07
C ILE A 56 -6.50 -5.62 -2.18
N HIS A 57 -6.88 -5.38 -0.92
CA HIS A 57 -6.07 -4.59 0.00
C HIS A 57 -4.74 -5.26 0.34
N ILE A 58 -4.76 -6.53 0.75
CA ILE A 58 -3.53 -7.22 1.17
C ILE A 58 -2.56 -7.39 0.01
N THR A 59 -3.05 -7.71 -1.20
CA THR A 59 -2.19 -7.87 -2.38
C THR A 59 -1.65 -6.54 -2.89
N SER A 60 -2.52 -5.53 -3.04
CA SER A 60 -2.08 -4.21 -3.53
C SER A 60 -1.13 -3.50 -2.55
N SER A 61 -1.36 -3.63 -1.24
CA SER A 61 -0.47 -3.07 -0.22
C SER A 61 0.93 -3.67 -0.28
N TRP A 62 1.05 -4.97 -0.54
CA TRP A 62 2.34 -5.61 -0.74
C TRP A 62 3.06 -5.07 -1.99
N TRP A 63 2.35 -4.93 -3.12
CA TRP A 63 2.90 -4.32 -4.33
C TRP A 63 3.34 -2.87 -4.12
N VAL A 64 2.60 -2.11 -3.32
CA VAL A 64 2.95 -0.72 -2.95
C VAL A 64 4.29 -0.70 -2.19
N MET A 65 4.51 -1.62 -1.25
CA MET A 65 5.80 -1.71 -0.53
C MET A 65 6.97 -1.98 -1.48
N LEU A 66 6.84 -2.95 -2.39
CA LEU A 66 7.89 -3.31 -3.34
C LEU A 66 8.18 -2.17 -4.33
N THR A 67 7.15 -1.62 -4.95
CA THR A 67 7.31 -0.55 -5.95
C THR A 67 7.76 0.75 -5.31
N GLY A 68 7.34 1.02 -4.08
CA GLY A 68 7.79 2.16 -3.28
C GLY A 68 9.28 2.09 -2.99
N LEU A 69 9.81 0.91 -2.61
CA LEU A 69 11.25 0.74 -2.38
C LEU A 69 12.08 1.12 -3.60
N ILE A 70 11.64 0.72 -4.80
CA ILE A 70 12.35 1.02 -6.06
C ILE A 70 12.50 2.54 -6.27
N GLN A 71 11.56 3.36 -5.77
CA GLN A 71 11.60 4.81 -5.92
C GLN A 71 12.79 5.46 -5.19
N PHE A 72 13.31 4.82 -4.15
CA PHE A 72 14.39 5.34 -3.31
C PHE A 72 15.78 4.78 -3.66
N ILE A 73 15.90 3.91 -4.68
CA ILE A 73 17.19 3.33 -5.07
C ILE A 73 17.90 4.27 -6.06
N PRO A 74 18.98 4.98 -5.63
CA PRO A 74 19.62 6.00 -6.46
C PRO A 74 20.20 5.48 -7.77
N SER A 75 20.68 4.23 -7.77
CA SER A 75 21.21 3.58 -8.98
C SER A 75 20.12 3.34 -10.02
N ILE A 76 18.89 3.00 -9.62
CA ILE A 76 17.77 2.84 -10.54
C ILE A 76 17.32 4.20 -11.08
N VAL A 77 17.24 5.20 -10.21
CA VAL A 77 16.84 6.57 -10.62
C VAL A 77 17.79 7.11 -11.70
N ARG A 78 19.11 6.92 -11.52
CA ARG A 78 20.14 7.47 -12.43
C ARG A 78 20.41 6.59 -13.64
N ALA A 79 20.61 5.29 -13.44
CA ALA A 79 21.03 4.39 -14.51
C ALA A 79 19.88 3.75 -15.29
N LYS A 80 18.69 3.65 -14.67
CA LYS A 80 17.53 2.98 -15.26
C LYS A 80 16.24 3.81 -15.08
N PRO A 81 16.15 5.03 -15.63
CA PRO A 81 15.01 5.94 -15.42
C PRO A 81 13.68 5.39 -15.94
N HIS A 82 13.72 4.45 -16.89
CA HIS A 82 12.51 3.75 -17.34
C HIS A 82 11.88 2.92 -16.21
N TRP A 83 12.68 2.15 -15.50
CA TRP A 83 12.22 1.33 -14.38
C TRP A 83 11.71 2.18 -13.22
N HIS A 84 12.38 3.30 -12.91
CA HIS A 84 11.90 4.25 -11.91
C HIS A 84 10.51 4.82 -12.30
N ARG A 85 10.34 5.24 -13.55
CA ARG A 85 9.04 5.75 -14.03
C ARG A 85 7.94 4.69 -14.04
N LEU A 86 8.28 3.45 -14.46
CA LEU A 86 7.30 2.35 -14.49
C LEU A 86 6.85 1.98 -13.08
N SER A 87 7.80 1.74 -12.16
CA SER A 87 7.47 1.42 -10.76
C SER A 87 6.72 2.54 -10.06
N GLY A 88 7.04 3.81 -10.36
CA GLY A 88 6.30 4.96 -9.84
C GLY A 88 4.85 5.02 -10.33
N LYS A 89 4.60 4.68 -11.59
CA LYS A 89 3.22 4.58 -12.11
C LYS A 89 2.46 3.43 -11.43
N ILE A 90 3.09 2.27 -11.27
CA ILE A 90 2.47 1.11 -10.58
C ILE A 90 2.18 1.49 -9.12
N TYR A 91 3.12 2.13 -8.42
CA TYR A 91 2.95 2.60 -7.05
C TYR A 91 1.72 3.52 -6.92
N VAL A 92 1.66 4.57 -7.73
CA VAL A 92 0.54 5.54 -7.70
C VAL A 92 -0.79 4.87 -8.03
N LEU A 93 -0.83 4.06 -9.10
CA LEU A 93 -2.05 3.36 -9.51
C LEU A 93 -2.52 2.38 -8.44
N SER A 94 -1.60 1.62 -7.84
CA SER A 94 -1.93 0.68 -6.76
C SER A 94 -2.53 1.39 -5.55
N ILE A 95 -2.03 2.56 -5.16
CA ILE A 95 -2.60 3.33 -4.05
C ILE A 95 -3.97 3.90 -4.42
N LEU A 96 -4.05 4.62 -5.54
CA LEU A 96 -5.25 5.39 -5.88
C LEU A 96 -6.44 4.53 -6.29
N ALA A 97 -6.19 3.41 -7.00
CA ALA A 97 -7.25 2.57 -7.54
C ALA A 97 -7.54 1.31 -6.70
N LEU A 98 -6.58 0.83 -5.92
CA LEU A 98 -6.69 -0.47 -5.23
C LEU A 98 -6.55 -0.34 -3.71
N ALA A 99 -5.37 0.01 -3.20
CA ALA A 99 -5.06 -0.09 -1.78
C ALA A 99 -5.89 0.86 -0.90
N ALA A 100 -6.00 2.13 -1.27
CA ALA A 100 -6.77 3.09 -0.47
C ALA A 100 -8.29 2.87 -0.57
N PRO A 101 -8.90 2.65 -1.76
CA PRO A 101 -10.33 2.33 -1.83
C PRO A 101 -10.71 1.04 -1.11
N SER A 102 -9.95 -0.03 -1.27
CA SER A 102 -10.21 -1.29 -0.55
C SER A 102 -9.98 -1.14 0.96
N GLY A 103 -8.95 -0.40 1.38
CA GLY A 103 -8.71 -0.06 2.77
C GLY A 103 -9.86 0.73 3.39
N LEU A 104 -10.48 1.65 2.64
CA LEU A 104 -11.65 2.40 3.09
C LEU A 104 -12.85 1.49 3.33
N ILE A 105 -13.09 0.51 2.45
CA ILE A 105 -14.14 -0.50 2.65
C ILE A 105 -13.83 -1.31 3.92
N LEU A 106 -12.58 -1.76 4.12
CA LEU A 106 -12.20 -2.52 5.32
C LEU A 106 -12.32 -1.69 6.61
N ALA A 107 -12.09 -0.38 6.55
CA ALA A 107 -12.23 0.52 7.68
C ALA A 107 -13.64 0.52 8.28
N ILE A 108 -14.68 0.33 7.44
CA ILE A 108 -16.08 0.21 7.90
C ILE A 108 -16.25 -0.99 8.84
N TYR A 109 -15.48 -2.05 8.62
CA TYR A 109 -15.49 -3.29 9.37
C TYR A 109 -14.36 -3.38 10.41
N ALA A 110 -13.66 -2.28 10.70
CA ALA A 110 -12.57 -2.27 11.66
C ALA A 110 -13.06 -2.63 13.08
N ASN A 111 -12.25 -3.44 13.78
CA ASN A 111 -12.43 -3.71 15.20
C ASN A 111 -11.99 -2.48 16.02
N GLY A 112 -12.50 -2.30 17.23
CA GLY A 112 -12.18 -1.16 18.08
C GLY A 112 -13.19 -0.01 18.01
N GLY A 113 -14.37 -0.27 17.44
CA GLY A 113 -15.49 0.68 17.44
C GLY A 113 -15.28 1.89 16.53
N LEU A 114 -16.00 2.96 16.85
CA LEU A 114 -15.98 4.20 16.05
C LEU A 114 -14.58 4.84 15.91
N PRO A 115 -13.76 4.95 16.98
CA PRO A 115 -12.42 5.53 16.84
C PRO A 115 -11.54 4.82 15.82
N ALA A 116 -11.55 3.48 15.80
CA ALA A 116 -10.77 2.71 14.84
C ALA A 116 -11.29 2.90 13.41
N LYS A 117 -12.60 2.89 13.21
CA LYS A 117 -13.22 3.12 11.90
C LYS A 117 -12.87 4.50 11.35
N VAL A 118 -12.98 5.54 12.17
CA VAL A 118 -12.62 6.91 11.79
C VAL A 118 -11.13 7.02 11.49
N GLY A 119 -10.27 6.49 12.37
CA GLY A 119 -8.82 6.52 12.21
C GLY A 119 -8.35 5.88 10.89
N PHE A 120 -8.79 4.65 10.61
CA PHE A 120 -8.43 3.96 9.36
C PHE A 120 -9.03 4.63 8.12
N SER A 121 -10.26 5.16 8.21
CA SER A 121 -10.85 5.92 7.09
C SER A 121 -10.06 7.18 6.79
N MET A 122 -9.70 7.95 7.82
CA MET A 122 -8.88 9.15 7.68
C MET A 122 -7.50 8.82 7.09
N GLN A 123 -6.86 7.76 7.56
CA GLN A 123 -5.58 7.28 7.02
C GLN A 123 -5.67 7.00 5.52
N CYS A 124 -6.70 6.28 5.08
CA CYS A 124 -6.93 5.98 3.66
C CYS A 124 -7.14 7.25 2.83
N LEU A 125 -7.97 8.18 3.32
CA LEU A 125 -8.26 9.43 2.64
C LEU A 125 -7.03 10.34 2.53
N VAL A 126 -6.26 10.49 3.61
CA VAL A 126 -5.03 11.28 3.62
C VAL A 126 -4.01 10.68 2.66
N TRP A 127 -3.79 9.38 2.72
CA TRP A 127 -2.84 8.71 1.84
C TRP A 127 -3.24 8.82 0.36
N TRP A 128 -4.51 8.61 0.07
CA TRP A 128 -5.05 8.80 -1.28
C TRP A 128 -4.84 10.23 -1.77
N SER A 129 -5.22 11.22 -0.95
CA SER A 129 -5.15 12.64 -1.32
C SER A 129 -3.71 13.11 -1.57
N ILE A 130 -2.77 12.78 -0.67
CA ILE A 130 -1.35 13.13 -0.82
C ILE A 130 -0.77 12.49 -2.09
N THR A 131 -1.08 11.22 -2.33
CA THR A 131 -0.60 10.51 -3.53
C THR A 131 -1.17 11.12 -4.80
N PHE A 132 -2.45 11.47 -4.82
CA PHE A 132 -3.09 12.15 -5.94
C PHE A 132 -2.49 13.52 -6.22
N LEU A 133 -2.29 14.34 -5.18
CA LEU A 133 -1.69 15.66 -5.32
C LEU A 133 -0.24 15.58 -5.81
N ALA A 134 0.56 14.65 -5.29
CA ALA A 134 1.93 14.41 -5.75
C ALA A 134 1.94 13.98 -7.23
N TRP A 135 1.09 13.05 -7.61
CA TRP A 135 0.95 12.61 -9.01
C TRP A 135 0.54 13.75 -9.94
N ARG A 136 -0.44 14.57 -9.52
CA ARG A 136 -0.88 15.76 -10.27
C ARG A 136 0.24 16.78 -10.44
N ALA A 137 1.01 17.04 -9.37
CA ALA A 137 2.16 17.96 -9.42
C ALA A 137 3.22 17.50 -10.43
N ILE A 138 3.54 16.20 -10.43
CA ILE A 138 4.46 15.60 -11.41
C ILE A 138 3.94 15.79 -12.85
N LYS A 139 2.66 15.51 -13.08
CA LYS A 139 2.03 15.69 -14.40
C LYS A 139 2.06 17.13 -14.89
N GLN A 140 1.92 18.10 -14.00
CA GLN A 140 1.93 19.52 -14.33
C GLN A 140 3.34 20.12 -14.40
N LYS A 141 4.41 19.34 -14.17
CA LYS A 141 5.81 19.79 -14.11
C LYS A 141 6.06 20.98 -13.16
N LYS A 142 5.17 21.18 -12.16
CA LYS A 142 5.21 22.36 -11.28
C LYS A 142 6.31 22.34 -10.21
N TRP A 143 7.08 21.27 -10.11
CA TRP A 143 8.06 21.08 -9.04
C TRP A 143 9.53 21.11 -9.49
N LEU A 144 9.78 21.42 -10.76
CA LEU A 144 11.12 21.74 -11.24
C LEU A 144 11.31 23.25 -11.16
N PRO A 145 12.12 23.79 -10.22
CA PRO A 145 12.56 25.15 -10.33
C PRO A 145 13.33 25.27 -11.66
N HIS A 146 12.92 26.19 -12.48
CA HIS A 146 13.70 26.59 -13.65
C HIS A 146 14.94 27.30 -13.11
N THR A 147 16.05 26.57 -12.96
CA THR A 147 17.39 27.16 -12.82
C THR A 147 18.02 27.24 -14.19
#